data_2a2121acdf04536817f0499c9b8a6c12
#
_entry.id   2a2121acdf04536817f0499c9b8a6c12
#
_cell.length_a   1.000
_cell.length_b   1.000
_cell.length_c   1.000
_cell.angle_alpha   90.00
_cell.angle_beta   90.00
_cell.angle_gamma   90.00
#
_symmetry.space_group_name_H-M   'P 1'
#
loop_
_entity.id
_entity.type
_entity.pdbx_description
1 polymer ?
#
loop_
_entity_poly.entity_id
_entity_poly.type
_entity_poly.pdbx_seq_one_letter_code
_entity_poly.pdbx_strand_id
1 'polypeptide(L)'
;FNDYSKYDNTIEGGDPYHAKDKSEVIAFTDTTWDMTQDIGQAIDMTNIILEVFAVITLIGSGIVCISVTNMSVLERKKEIGLLRSLGASQKDIGWVFESESFIVGLVGGLLGCFLTYILTFPINALVNTFYPSYNVGNIADMAWWHPIVLVLLAVVLTTISALIPSLKAAKKKPVECLRSDQ
;
A
#
# COMPACT_ATOMS: atom_id res chain seq x y z
N PHE A 1 19.49 26.97 15.21
CA PHE A 1 20.60 27.69 15.85
C PHE A 1 20.27 27.81 17.32
N ASN A 2 20.61 26.77 18.12
CA ASN A 2 20.53 26.87 19.57
C ASN A 2 21.72 27.62 20.07
N ASP A 3 21.47 28.78 20.68
CA ASP A 3 22.43 29.60 21.35
C ASP A 3 22.87 28.91 22.66
N TYR A 4 23.95 28.11 22.59
CA TYR A 4 24.52 27.40 23.73
C TYR A 4 25.26 28.34 24.72
N SER A 5 25.28 29.64 24.46
CA SER A 5 25.85 30.63 25.37
C SER A 5 25.06 30.81 26.67
N LYS A 6 23.88 30.19 26.79
CA LYS A 6 22.94 30.34 27.90
C LYS A 6 23.00 29.22 28.95
N TYR A 7 23.82 28.20 28.75
CA TYR A 7 24.05 27.18 29.76
C TYR A 7 25.23 27.64 30.64
N ASP A 8 24.90 28.41 31.65
CA ASP A 8 25.80 28.67 32.78
C ASP A 8 25.94 27.36 33.58
N ASN A 9 27.07 26.66 33.40
CA ASN A 9 27.38 25.39 34.05
C ASN A 9 27.91 25.59 35.50
N THR A 10 27.45 26.61 36.20
CA THR A 10 27.67 26.75 37.63
C THR A 10 26.68 25.85 38.37
N ILE A 11 27.11 24.62 38.68
CA ILE A 11 26.45 23.80 39.70
C ILE A 11 26.74 24.44 41.03
N GLU A 12 25.75 25.04 41.71
CA GLU A 12 25.89 25.56 43.05
C GLU A 12 26.44 24.45 43.99
N GLY A 13 27.69 24.63 44.44
CA GLY A 13 28.31 23.79 45.45
C GLY A 13 29.36 22.77 44.99
N GLY A 14 29.74 22.74 43.73
CA GLY A 14 30.86 21.92 43.24
C GLY A 14 31.90 22.75 42.50
N ASP A 15 33.14 22.26 42.51
CA ASP A 15 34.20 22.84 41.69
C ASP A 15 33.73 22.98 40.26
N PRO A 16 34.01 24.12 39.58
CA PRO A 16 33.58 24.28 38.19
C PRO A 16 34.20 23.16 37.37
N TYR A 17 33.35 22.32 36.80
CA TYR A 17 33.77 21.31 35.83
C TYR A 17 34.31 22.06 34.62
N HIS A 18 35.63 22.30 34.65
CA HIS A 18 36.34 22.74 33.46
C HIS A 18 36.31 21.56 32.47
N ALA A 19 35.37 21.55 31.56
CA ALA A 19 35.53 20.79 30.35
C ALA A 19 36.86 21.22 29.75
N LYS A 20 37.86 20.36 29.85
CA LYS A 20 39.26 20.65 29.53
C LYS A 20 39.44 21.08 28.08
N ASP A 21 38.44 20.86 27.28
CA ASP A 21 38.41 21.29 25.88
C ASP A 21 36.97 21.41 25.39
N LYS A 22 36.54 22.57 24.90
CA LYS A 22 35.27 22.77 24.23
C LYS A 22 35.10 21.82 23.03
N SER A 23 36.23 21.34 22.49
CA SER A 23 36.25 20.36 21.38
C SER A 23 35.75 18.98 21.81
N GLU A 24 35.94 18.53 23.06
CA GLU A 24 35.43 17.22 23.51
C GLU A 24 33.91 17.20 23.68
N VAL A 25 33.32 18.25 24.22
CA VAL A 25 31.84 18.31 24.38
C VAL A 25 31.15 18.42 23.02
N ILE A 26 31.73 19.15 22.09
CA ILE A 26 31.22 19.28 20.72
C ILE A 26 31.35 17.96 19.98
N ALA A 27 32.47 17.23 20.16
CA ALA A 27 32.69 15.95 19.48
C ALA A 27 31.64 14.88 19.88
N PHE A 28 31.26 14.81 21.15
CA PHE A 28 30.21 13.86 21.60
C PHE A 28 28.82 14.22 21.04
N THR A 29 28.51 15.49 20.96
CA THR A 29 27.21 15.96 20.42
C THR A 29 27.14 15.74 18.92
N ASP A 30 28.21 16.03 18.19
CA ASP A 30 28.27 15.85 16.73
C ASP A 30 28.19 14.36 16.35
N THR A 31 28.90 13.47 17.06
CA THR A 31 28.86 12.03 16.76
C THR A 31 27.46 11.43 16.97
N THR A 32 26.75 11.87 18.02
CA THR A 32 25.39 11.39 18.29
C THR A 32 24.41 11.91 17.24
N TRP A 33 24.60 13.16 16.81
CA TRP A 33 23.79 13.78 15.78
C TRP A 33 24.00 13.12 14.42
N ASP A 34 25.27 12.88 14.03
CA ASP A 34 25.64 12.21 12.79
C ASP A 34 25.08 10.78 12.74
N MET A 35 25.22 9.99 13.83
CA MET A 35 24.62 8.67 13.93
C MET A 35 23.10 8.70 13.78
N THR A 36 22.42 9.69 14.34
CA THR A 36 20.96 9.81 14.23
C THR A 36 20.54 10.16 12.81
N GLN A 37 21.31 10.99 12.13
CA GLN A 37 21.07 11.32 10.72
C GLN A 37 21.31 10.11 9.80
N ASP A 38 22.39 9.37 10.01
CA ASP A 38 22.71 8.18 9.22
C ASP A 38 21.63 7.09 9.35
N ILE A 39 21.14 6.88 10.57
CA ILE A 39 20.02 5.97 10.83
C ILE A 39 18.73 6.48 10.14
N GLY A 40 18.46 7.78 10.25
CA GLY A 40 17.33 8.41 9.57
C GLY A 40 17.37 8.21 8.05
N GLN A 41 18.53 8.46 7.43
CA GLN A 41 18.71 8.24 5.99
C GLN A 41 18.55 6.77 5.59
N ALA A 42 19.05 5.83 6.40
CA ALA A 42 18.87 4.41 6.15
C ALA A 42 17.40 3.98 6.20
N ILE A 43 16.62 4.53 7.14
CA ILE A 43 15.17 4.32 7.24
C ILE A 43 14.46 4.89 6.01
N ASP A 44 14.80 6.12 5.60
CA ASP A 44 14.19 6.76 4.44
C ASP A 44 14.48 6.00 3.15
N MET A 45 15.73 5.53 2.95
CA MET A 45 16.08 4.68 1.83
C MET A 45 15.29 3.37 1.82
N THR A 46 15.12 2.75 2.99
CA THR A 46 14.33 1.52 3.12
C THR A 46 12.87 1.76 2.77
N ASN A 47 12.28 2.86 3.24
CA ASN A 47 10.91 3.24 2.90
C ASN A 47 10.73 3.46 1.41
N ILE A 48 11.65 4.18 0.75
CA ILE A 48 11.61 4.39 -0.71
C ILE A 48 11.65 3.06 -1.47
N ILE A 49 12.52 2.14 -1.06
CA ILE A 49 12.61 0.80 -1.68
C ILE A 49 11.28 0.05 -1.53
N LEU A 50 10.68 0.07 -0.33
CA LEU A 50 9.39 -0.58 -0.07
C LEU A 50 8.26 0.05 -0.88
N GLU A 51 8.23 1.39 -1.02
CA GLU A 51 7.25 2.10 -1.84
C GLU A 51 7.37 1.72 -3.32
N VAL A 52 8.60 1.66 -3.86
CA VAL A 52 8.84 1.23 -5.25
C VAL A 52 8.35 -0.21 -5.46
N PHE A 53 8.64 -1.12 -4.52
CA PHE A 53 8.12 -2.49 -4.57
C PHE A 53 6.59 -2.54 -4.54
N ALA A 54 5.96 -1.73 -3.70
CA ALA A 54 4.50 -1.63 -3.61
C ALA A 54 3.90 -1.15 -4.94
N VAL A 55 4.49 -0.16 -5.59
CA VAL A 55 4.03 0.34 -6.90
C VAL A 55 4.18 -0.73 -7.99
N ILE A 56 5.31 -1.43 -8.03
CA ILE A 56 5.54 -2.51 -9.01
C ILE A 56 4.52 -3.63 -8.83
N THR A 57 4.26 -4.06 -7.60
CA THR A 57 3.26 -5.10 -7.30
C THR A 57 1.84 -4.64 -7.64
N LEU A 58 1.52 -3.37 -7.42
CA LEU A 58 0.24 -2.77 -7.79
C LEU A 58 0.02 -2.80 -9.31
N ILE A 59 1.02 -2.43 -10.08
CA ILE A 59 0.97 -2.51 -11.56
C ILE A 59 0.81 -3.97 -12.01
N GLY A 60 1.60 -4.88 -11.44
CA GLY A 60 1.51 -6.30 -11.75
C GLY A 60 0.14 -6.88 -11.47
N SER A 61 -0.47 -6.55 -10.32
CA SER A 61 -1.82 -6.99 -9.97
C SER A 61 -2.87 -6.43 -10.92
N GLY A 62 -2.73 -5.19 -11.39
CA GLY A 62 -3.60 -4.59 -12.41
C GLY A 62 -3.56 -5.36 -13.73
N ILE A 63 -2.37 -5.77 -14.19
CA ILE A 63 -2.21 -6.57 -15.42
C ILE A 63 -2.89 -7.94 -15.27
N VAL A 64 -2.72 -8.60 -14.13
CA VAL A 64 -3.39 -9.89 -13.83
C VAL A 64 -4.90 -9.69 -13.83
N CYS A 65 -5.40 -8.63 -13.21
CA CYS A 65 -6.83 -8.33 -13.17
C CYS A 65 -7.41 -8.14 -14.58
N ILE A 66 -6.71 -7.40 -15.46
CA ILE A 66 -7.10 -7.26 -16.88
C ILE A 66 -7.15 -8.63 -17.56
N SER A 67 -6.17 -9.48 -17.31
CA SER A 67 -6.07 -10.81 -17.95
C SER A 67 -7.22 -11.73 -17.51
N VAL A 68 -7.54 -11.77 -16.21
CA VAL A 68 -8.63 -12.56 -15.65
C VAL A 68 -9.98 -12.06 -16.18
N THR A 69 -10.20 -10.75 -16.22
CA THR A 69 -11.45 -10.18 -16.77
C THR A 69 -11.58 -10.47 -18.25
N ASN A 70 -10.51 -10.42 -19.04
CA ASN A 70 -10.53 -10.83 -20.45
C ASN A 70 -10.95 -12.29 -20.61
N MET A 71 -10.44 -13.20 -19.78
CA MET A 71 -10.79 -14.62 -19.82
C MET A 71 -12.27 -14.82 -19.49
N SER A 72 -12.76 -14.18 -18.42
CA SER A 72 -14.19 -14.23 -18.03
C SER A 72 -15.11 -13.75 -19.15
N VAL A 73 -14.74 -12.66 -19.83
CA VAL A 73 -15.51 -12.16 -21.01
C VAL A 73 -15.51 -13.17 -22.16
N LEU A 74 -14.37 -13.85 -22.39
CA LEU A 74 -14.27 -14.85 -23.46
C LEU A 74 -15.12 -16.09 -23.18
N GLU A 75 -15.19 -16.53 -21.94
CA GLU A 75 -16.02 -17.67 -21.52
C GLU A 75 -17.50 -17.38 -21.66
N ARG A 76 -17.95 -16.15 -21.39
CA ARG A 76 -19.37 -15.74 -21.42
C ARG A 76 -19.82 -15.11 -22.76
N LYS A 77 -19.05 -15.28 -23.86
CA LYS A 77 -19.36 -14.67 -25.17
C LYS A 77 -20.75 -14.99 -25.67
N LYS A 78 -21.22 -16.24 -25.51
CA LYS A 78 -22.55 -16.69 -25.97
C LYS A 78 -23.66 -15.98 -25.18
N GLU A 79 -23.52 -15.84 -23.88
CA GLU A 79 -24.47 -15.14 -23.02
C GLU A 79 -24.57 -13.66 -23.41
N ILE A 80 -23.43 -13.03 -23.66
CA ILE A 80 -23.37 -11.64 -24.13
C ILE A 80 -24.05 -11.48 -25.47
N GLY A 81 -23.83 -12.42 -26.41
CA GLY A 81 -24.46 -12.45 -27.71
C GLY A 81 -25.98 -12.59 -27.59
N LEU A 82 -26.47 -13.47 -26.71
CA LEU A 82 -27.89 -13.67 -26.43
C LEU A 82 -28.54 -12.41 -25.83
N LEU A 83 -27.94 -11.81 -24.81
CA LEU A 83 -28.43 -10.58 -24.21
C LEU A 83 -28.54 -9.44 -25.23
N ARG A 84 -27.57 -9.33 -26.14
CA ARG A 84 -27.62 -8.33 -27.21
C ARG A 84 -28.66 -8.61 -28.26
N SER A 85 -28.96 -9.87 -28.58
CA SER A 85 -30.04 -10.23 -29.50
C SER A 85 -31.42 -9.94 -28.92
N LEU A 86 -31.53 -9.94 -27.56
CA LEU A 86 -32.74 -9.55 -26.82
C LEU A 86 -32.88 -8.04 -26.65
N GLY A 87 -31.91 -7.24 -27.15
CA GLY A 87 -31.97 -5.78 -27.16
C GLY A 87 -31.17 -5.09 -26.06
N ALA A 88 -30.34 -5.80 -25.28
CA ALA A 88 -29.46 -5.18 -24.28
C ALA A 88 -28.50 -4.21 -24.94
N SER A 89 -28.33 -3.03 -24.33
CA SER A 89 -27.41 -2.02 -24.82
C SER A 89 -25.95 -2.38 -24.49
N GLN A 90 -25.00 -1.75 -25.21
CA GLN A 90 -23.57 -1.95 -24.90
C GLN A 90 -23.20 -1.49 -23.50
N LYS A 91 -23.91 -0.48 -23.00
CA LYS A 91 -23.70 0.06 -21.66
C LYS A 91 -24.17 -0.91 -20.59
N ASP A 92 -25.29 -1.58 -20.80
CA ASP A 92 -25.84 -2.54 -19.81
C ASP A 92 -24.89 -3.71 -19.61
N ILE A 93 -24.30 -4.21 -20.70
CA ILE A 93 -23.27 -5.27 -20.62
C ILE A 93 -22.02 -4.78 -19.91
N GLY A 94 -21.56 -3.56 -20.21
CA GLY A 94 -20.44 -2.94 -19.52
C GLY A 94 -20.67 -2.85 -18.01
N TRP A 95 -21.84 -2.40 -17.60
CA TRP A 95 -22.22 -2.28 -16.18
C TRP A 95 -22.20 -3.61 -15.42
N VAL A 96 -22.57 -4.71 -16.06
CA VAL A 96 -22.52 -6.06 -15.46
C VAL A 96 -21.08 -6.42 -15.10
N PHE A 97 -20.13 -6.26 -16.02
CA PHE A 97 -18.72 -6.56 -15.75
C PHE A 97 -18.09 -5.59 -14.77
N GLU A 98 -18.50 -4.33 -14.80
CA GLU A 98 -17.99 -3.29 -13.89
C GLU A 98 -18.48 -3.55 -12.47
N SER A 99 -19.74 -3.95 -12.27
CA SER A 99 -20.28 -4.33 -10.97
C SER A 99 -19.60 -5.58 -10.40
N GLU A 100 -19.32 -6.59 -11.23
CA GLU A 100 -18.58 -7.79 -10.83
C GLU A 100 -17.16 -7.40 -10.33
N SER A 101 -16.46 -6.57 -11.08
CA SER A 101 -15.12 -6.10 -10.71
C SER A 101 -15.11 -5.22 -9.47
N PHE A 102 -16.13 -4.41 -9.26
CA PHE A 102 -16.33 -3.63 -8.04
C PHE A 102 -16.46 -4.54 -6.81
N ILE A 103 -17.29 -5.60 -6.91
CA ILE A 103 -17.46 -6.57 -5.82
C ILE A 103 -16.14 -7.30 -5.53
N VAL A 104 -15.42 -7.73 -6.55
CA VAL A 104 -14.11 -8.39 -6.41
C VAL A 104 -13.12 -7.45 -5.72
N GLY A 105 -13.05 -6.18 -6.13
CA GLY A 105 -12.19 -5.18 -5.51
C GLY A 105 -12.54 -4.91 -4.04
N LEU A 106 -13.83 -4.82 -3.74
CA LEU A 106 -14.32 -4.59 -2.38
C LEU A 106 -14.00 -5.78 -1.47
N VAL A 107 -14.33 -6.99 -1.89
CA VAL A 107 -14.07 -8.21 -1.11
C VAL A 107 -12.57 -8.43 -0.97
N GLY A 108 -11.80 -8.29 -2.05
CA GLY A 108 -10.34 -8.42 -2.01
C GLY A 108 -9.66 -7.40 -1.11
N GLY A 109 -10.09 -6.14 -1.19
CA GLY A 109 -9.61 -5.06 -0.33
C GLY A 109 -9.91 -5.30 1.15
N LEU A 110 -11.14 -5.71 1.48
CA LEU A 110 -11.53 -6.04 2.85
C LEU A 110 -10.76 -7.26 3.39
N LEU A 111 -10.62 -8.32 2.60
CA LEU A 111 -9.84 -9.50 2.99
C LEU A 111 -8.36 -9.15 3.20
N GLY A 112 -7.77 -8.30 2.33
CA GLY A 112 -6.41 -7.82 2.50
C GLY A 112 -6.21 -7.05 3.80
N CYS A 113 -7.10 -6.12 4.13
CA CYS A 113 -7.06 -5.37 5.38
C CYS A 113 -7.25 -6.28 6.60
N PHE A 114 -8.17 -7.23 6.54
CA PHE A 114 -8.42 -8.18 7.62
C PHE A 114 -7.20 -9.07 7.88
N LEU A 115 -6.58 -9.56 6.80
CA LEU A 115 -5.38 -10.39 6.90
C LEU A 115 -4.20 -9.61 7.50
N THR A 116 -4.02 -8.36 7.05
CA THR A 116 -2.99 -7.45 7.60
C THR A 116 -3.20 -7.23 9.09
N TYR A 117 -4.44 -6.99 9.52
CA TYR A 117 -4.75 -6.79 10.93
C TYR A 117 -4.45 -8.03 11.77
N ILE A 118 -4.79 -9.23 11.27
CA ILE A 118 -4.45 -10.50 11.95
C ILE A 118 -2.94 -10.69 12.07
N LEU A 119 -2.18 -10.36 11.02
CA LEU A 119 -0.72 -10.50 11.00
C LEU A 119 -0.01 -9.49 11.91
N THR A 120 -0.60 -8.32 12.14
CA THR A 120 -0.06 -7.30 13.05
C THR A 120 0.08 -7.84 14.48
N PHE A 121 -0.85 -8.68 14.91
CA PHE A 121 -0.84 -9.22 16.28
C PHE A 121 0.37 -10.13 16.58
N PRO A 122 0.66 -11.19 15.80
CA PRO A 122 1.83 -12.01 16.02
C PRO A 122 3.15 -11.27 15.79
N ILE A 123 3.20 -10.30 14.87
CA ILE A 123 4.39 -9.49 14.65
C ILE A 123 4.75 -8.70 15.90
N ASN A 124 3.80 -7.98 16.49
CA ASN A 124 4.03 -7.23 17.72
C ASN A 124 4.39 -8.16 18.89
N ALA A 125 3.77 -9.34 18.99
CA ALA A 125 4.10 -10.32 20.02
C ALA A 125 5.52 -10.86 19.88
N LEU A 126 5.97 -11.17 18.66
CA LEU A 126 7.33 -11.61 18.37
C LEU A 126 8.35 -10.54 18.75
N VAL A 127 8.13 -9.30 18.33
CA VAL A 127 9.05 -8.21 18.63
C VAL A 127 9.17 -7.96 20.13
N ASN A 128 8.07 -7.92 20.85
CA ASN A 128 8.08 -7.76 22.31
C ASN A 128 8.74 -8.94 23.04
N THR A 129 8.70 -10.15 22.46
CA THR A 129 9.35 -11.34 23.04
C THR A 129 10.85 -11.34 22.80
N PHE A 130 11.31 -10.94 21.62
CA PHE A 130 12.73 -10.95 21.27
C PHE A 130 13.49 -9.71 21.77
N TYR A 131 12.80 -8.57 21.93
CA TYR A 131 13.40 -7.30 22.32
C TYR A 131 12.72 -6.64 23.54
N PRO A 132 12.58 -7.34 24.69
CA PRO A 132 11.87 -6.82 25.85
C PRO A 132 12.54 -5.58 26.47
N SER A 133 13.86 -5.42 26.25
CA SER A 133 14.64 -4.34 26.84
C SER A 133 14.38 -2.95 26.23
N TYR A 134 13.83 -2.91 25.03
CA TYR A 134 13.67 -1.63 24.30
C TYR A 134 12.32 -0.97 24.52
N ASN A 135 11.36 -1.65 25.17
CA ASN A 135 9.99 -1.15 25.42
C ASN A 135 9.38 -0.45 24.17
N VAL A 136 9.56 -1.07 23.00
CA VAL A 136 9.34 -0.46 21.68
C VAL A 136 7.85 -0.29 21.36
N GLY A 137 6.97 -0.65 22.27
CA GLY A 137 5.52 -0.53 22.07
C GLY A 137 5.02 -1.37 20.89
N ASN A 138 3.97 -0.92 20.25
CA ASN A 138 3.46 -1.54 19.01
C ASN A 138 4.20 -0.97 17.81
N ILE A 139 5.10 -1.76 17.22
CA ILE A 139 5.85 -1.36 16.00
C ILE A 139 4.94 -1.39 14.78
N ALA A 140 4.12 -2.45 14.69
CA ALA A 140 3.12 -2.55 13.65
C ALA A 140 1.82 -1.91 14.17
N ASP A 141 1.57 -0.67 13.82
CA ASP A 141 0.32 0.04 14.12
C ASP A 141 -0.27 0.57 12.81
N MET A 142 -1.57 0.35 12.67
CA MET A 142 -2.30 0.82 11.48
C MET A 142 -3.31 1.87 11.91
N ALA A 143 -3.09 3.13 11.51
CA ALA A 143 -4.07 4.17 11.76
C ALA A 143 -5.41 3.81 11.12
N TRP A 144 -6.51 4.15 11.76
CA TRP A 144 -7.89 3.76 11.37
C TRP A 144 -8.30 4.17 9.94
N TRP A 145 -7.65 5.14 9.35
CA TRP A 145 -7.93 5.62 7.99
C TRP A 145 -7.19 4.83 6.90
N HIS A 146 -6.08 4.14 7.22
CA HIS A 146 -5.32 3.33 6.23
C HIS A 146 -6.16 2.23 5.59
N PRO A 147 -6.95 1.43 6.33
CA PRO A 147 -7.82 0.41 5.74
C PRO A 147 -8.80 0.99 4.72
N ILE A 148 -9.36 2.17 5.02
CA ILE A 148 -10.32 2.83 4.14
C ILE A 148 -9.67 3.21 2.81
N VAL A 149 -8.49 3.83 2.88
CA VAL A 149 -7.72 4.21 1.68
C VAL A 149 -7.32 3.00 0.85
N LEU A 150 -6.86 1.93 1.51
CA LEU A 150 -6.43 0.70 0.82
C LEU A 150 -7.60 -0.01 0.13
N VAL A 151 -8.76 -0.12 0.77
CA VAL A 151 -9.97 -0.71 0.16
C VAL A 151 -10.42 0.14 -1.03
N LEU A 152 -10.44 1.47 -0.88
CA LEU A 152 -10.82 2.38 -1.96
C LEU A 152 -9.85 2.25 -3.15
N LEU A 153 -8.57 2.18 -2.88
CA LEU A 153 -7.53 1.98 -3.91
C LEU A 153 -7.71 0.63 -4.63
N ALA A 154 -7.99 -0.44 -3.89
CA ALA A 154 -8.27 -1.77 -4.46
C ALA A 154 -9.48 -1.74 -5.39
N VAL A 155 -10.58 -1.13 -4.96
CA VAL A 155 -11.81 -1.00 -5.76
C VAL A 155 -11.56 -0.17 -7.02
N VAL A 156 -10.88 0.97 -6.91
CA VAL A 156 -10.54 1.82 -8.06
C VAL A 156 -9.67 1.07 -9.05
N LEU A 157 -8.63 0.37 -8.56
CA LEU A 157 -7.73 -0.38 -9.44
C LEU A 157 -8.45 -1.50 -10.19
N THR A 158 -9.27 -2.31 -9.51
CA THR A 158 -10.02 -3.42 -10.14
C THR A 158 -11.03 -2.90 -11.14
N THR A 159 -11.76 -1.83 -10.81
CA THR A 159 -12.74 -1.21 -11.71
C THR A 159 -12.07 -0.65 -12.97
N ILE A 160 -10.98 0.10 -12.82
CA ILE A 160 -10.21 0.62 -13.98
C ILE A 160 -9.66 -0.52 -14.84
N SER A 161 -9.12 -1.57 -14.22
CA SER A 161 -8.60 -2.73 -14.93
C SER A 161 -9.67 -3.47 -15.74
N ALA A 162 -10.91 -3.49 -15.25
CA ALA A 162 -12.03 -4.12 -15.92
C ALA A 162 -12.61 -3.27 -17.07
N LEU A 163 -12.45 -1.95 -17.06
CA LEU A 163 -12.98 -1.08 -18.11
C LEU A 163 -12.46 -1.46 -19.50
N ILE A 164 -11.18 -1.79 -19.64
CA ILE A 164 -10.57 -2.12 -20.93
C ILE A 164 -11.23 -3.37 -21.57
N PRO A 165 -11.33 -4.53 -20.90
CA PRO A 165 -11.95 -5.72 -21.44
C PRO A 165 -13.46 -5.59 -21.60
N SER A 166 -14.17 -4.90 -20.67
CA SER A 166 -15.62 -4.70 -20.74
C SER A 166 -16.02 -3.88 -21.96
N LEU A 167 -15.31 -2.80 -22.27
CA LEU A 167 -15.53 -1.98 -23.46
C LEU A 167 -15.25 -2.77 -24.76
N LYS A 168 -14.24 -3.63 -24.76
CA LYS A 168 -13.96 -4.51 -25.91
C LYS A 168 -15.07 -5.56 -26.10
N ALA A 169 -15.57 -6.14 -25.02
CA ALA A 169 -16.68 -7.10 -25.04
C ALA A 169 -17.97 -6.46 -25.60
N ALA A 170 -18.30 -5.28 -25.08
CA ALA A 170 -19.49 -4.54 -25.46
C ALA A 170 -19.52 -4.14 -26.95
N LYS A 171 -18.37 -3.91 -27.58
CA LYS A 171 -18.24 -3.52 -28.99
C LYS A 171 -18.34 -4.69 -29.98
N LYS A 172 -18.26 -5.96 -29.55
CA LYS A 172 -18.35 -7.10 -30.45
C LYS A 172 -19.75 -7.21 -31.07
N LYS A 173 -19.81 -7.56 -32.35
CA LYS A 173 -21.08 -7.73 -33.07
C LYS A 173 -21.74 -9.03 -32.63
N PRO A 174 -23.09 -9.07 -32.41
CA PRO A 174 -23.81 -10.27 -31.99
C PRO A 174 -23.56 -11.48 -32.88
N VAL A 175 -23.46 -11.23 -34.21
CA VAL A 175 -23.22 -12.27 -35.22
C VAL A 175 -21.88 -12.98 -35.04
N GLU A 176 -20.83 -12.24 -34.62
CA GLU A 176 -19.50 -12.82 -34.39
C GLU A 176 -19.48 -13.66 -33.12
N CYS A 177 -20.27 -13.27 -32.10
CA CYS A 177 -20.35 -14.01 -30.85
C CYS A 177 -21.06 -15.37 -31.00
N LEU A 178 -22.02 -15.47 -31.92
CA LEU A 178 -22.77 -16.70 -32.19
C LEU A 178 -22.07 -17.61 -33.20
N ARG A 179 -21.21 -17.08 -34.08
CA ARG A 179 -20.52 -17.83 -35.14
C ARG A 179 -19.18 -18.45 -34.71
N SER A 180 -18.68 -18.17 -33.54
CA SER A 180 -17.31 -18.56 -33.12
C SER A 180 -17.12 -20.05 -32.78
N ASP A 181 -18.02 -20.94 -33.18
CA ASP A 181 -17.95 -22.39 -32.95
C ASP A 181 -17.74 -23.22 -34.24
N GLN A 182 -17.17 -22.63 -35.30
CA GLN A 182 -16.75 -23.41 -36.49
C GLN A 182 -15.23 -23.30 -36.68
#